data_8df9ab7eec356ed6a0ee737d6bceddd2
#
_entry.id   8df9ab7eec356ed6a0ee737d6bceddd2
#
_cell.length_a   1.000
_cell.length_b   1.000
_cell.length_c   1.000
_cell.angle_alpha   90.00
_cell.angle_beta   90.00
_cell.angle_gamma   90.00
#
_symmetry.space_group_name_H-M   'P 1'
#
loop_
_entity.id
_entity.type
_entity.pdbx_description
1 polymer ?
#
loop_
_entity_poly.entity_id
_entity_poly.type
_entity_poly.pdbx_seq_one_letter_code
_entity_poly.pdbx_strand_id
1 'polypeptide(L)'
;MELAQAKNAEKKQQKQSVLVSIDEQGQVEIDQVLVDERELELRLCKAHEEGRVAVNIRADRSSKHESLVNAMDVAKRCGFEALGILHARQ
;
A
#
# COMPACT_ATOMS: atom_id res chain seq x y z
N MET A 1 9.92 15.36 -25.18
CA MET A 1 9.10 14.19 -25.51
C MET A 1 9.52 12.98 -24.74
N GLU A 2 10.80 12.69 -24.80
CA GLU A 2 11.31 11.51 -24.11
C GLU A 2 11.13 11.61 -22.60
N LEU A 3 11.27 12.80 -22.07
CA LEU A 3 11.07 13.02 -20.64
C LEU A 3 9.65 12.73 -20.24
N ALA A 4 8.70 13.10 -21.07
CA ALA A 4 7.31 12.84 -20.78
C ALA A 4 7.01 11.34 -20.77
N GLN A 5 7.65 10.63 -21.70
CA GLN A 5 7.47 9.18 -21.74
C GLN A 5 8.04 8.51 -20.51
N ALA A 6 9.19 8.97 -20.05
CA ALA A 6 9.78 8.41 -18.84
C ALA A 6 8.88 8.63 -17.63
N LYS A 7 8.30 9.80 -17.52
CA LYS A 7 7.39 10.07 -16.42
C LYS A 7 6.15 9.21 -16.50
N ASN A 8 5.67 8.97 -17.70
CA ASN A 8 4.50 8.12 -17.86
C ASN A 8 4.79 6.68 -17.42
N ALA A 9 6.00 6.20 -17.71
CA ALA A 9 6.38 4.87 -17.30
C ALA A 9 6.40 4.76 -15.78
N GLU A 10 6.93 5.77 -15.11
CA GLU A 10 6.94 5.77 -13.66
C GLU A 10 5.55 5.79 -13.08
N LYS A 11 4.67 6.57 -13.68
CA LYS A 11 3.30 6.61 -13.21
C LYS A 11 2.59 5.28 -13.39
N LYS A 12 2.89 4.58 -14.48
CA LYS A 12 2.31 3.27 -14.69
C LYS A 12 2.74 2.29 -13.62
N GLN A 13 4.01 2.34 -13.22
CA GLN A 13 4.50 1.46 -12.16
C GLN A 13 3.81 1.77 -10.85
N GLN A 14 3.62 3.05 -10.57
CA GLN A 14 2.93 3.43 -9.34
C GLN A 14 1.47 3.01 -9.34
N LYS A 15 0.85 3.01 -10.52
CA LYS A 15 -0.54 2.60 -10.62
C LYS A 15 -0.72 1.10 -10.44
N GLN A 16 0.33 0.32 -10.67
CA GLN A 16 0.22 -1.13 -10.55
C GLN A 16 0.37 -1.61 -9.13
N SER A 17 0.87 -0.77 -8.25
CA SER A 17 1.01 -1.15 -6.85
C SER A 17 0.44 -0.07 -5.95
N VAL A 18 0.08 -0.48 -4.75
CA VAL A 18 -0.46 0.41 -3.73
C VAL A 18 0.54 0.44 -2.60
N LEU A 19 0.83 1.63 -2.09
CA LEU A 19 1.72 1.77 -0.95
C LEU A 19 0.90 1.99 0.31
N VAL A 20 1.06 1.09 1.27
CA VAL A 20 0.44 1.20 2.58
C VAL A 20 1.55 1.45 3.58
N SER A 21 1.43 2.53 4.34
CA SER A 21 2.43 2.88 5.34
C SER A 21 1.83 2.77 6.73
N ILE A 22 2.58 2.20 7.66
CA ILE A 22 2.16 2.06 9.05
C ILE A 22 3.20 2.75 9.92
N ASP A 23 2.78 3.74 10.71
CA ASP A 23 3.72 4.46 11.55
C ASP A 23 3.83 3.78 12.91
N GLU A 24 4.67 4.36 13.77
CA GLU A 24 4.96 3.77 15.08
C GLU A 24 3.76 3.77 16.01
N GLN A 25 2.77 4.57 15.71
CA GLN A 25 1.55 4.65 16.51
C GLN A 25 0.47 3.73 15.98
N GLY A 26 0.74 3.03 14.89
CA GLY A 26 -0.24 2.15 14.30
C GLY A 26 -1.17 2.81 13.31
N GLN A 27 -0.91 4.07 12.99
CA GLN A 27 -1.72 4.75 12.01
C GLN A 27 -1.36 4.29 10.61
N VAL A 28 -2.37 4.16 9.77
CA VAL A 28 -2.19 3.60 8.44
C VAL A 28 -2.49 4.66 7.39
N GLU A 29 -1.61 4.73 6.40
CA GLU A 29 -1.80 5.61 5.25
C GLU A 29 -1.77 4.76 3.99
N ILE A 30 -2.63 5.12 3.06
CA ILE A 30 -2.62 4.47 1.76
C ILE A 30 -2.38 5.57 0.72
N ASP A 31 -1.31 5.40 -0.06
CA ASP A 31 -0.88 6.42 -1.02
C ASP A 31 -0.78 7.79 -0.34
N GLN A 32 -0.24 7.80 0.89
CA GLN A 32 0.00 9.02 1.67
C GLN A 32 -1.26 9.69 2.20
N VAL A 33 -2.37 8.98 2.20
CA VAL A 33 -3.62 9.49 2.78
C VAL A 33 -3.94 8.67 4.02
N LEU A 34 -4.11 9.35 5.14
CA LEU A 34 -4.42 8.68 6.41
C LEU A 34 -5.81 8.07 6.34
N VAL A 35 -5.91 6.81 6.71
CA VAL A 35 -7.19 6.08 6.65
C VAL A 35 -7.37 5.27 7.92
N ASP A 36 -8.64 5.00 8.25
CA ASP A 36 -8.93 4.06 9.31
C ASP A 36 -9.05 2.65 8.71
N GLU A 37 -9.37 1.69 9.55
CA GLU A 37 -9.40 0.30 9.13
C GLU A 37 -10.43 0.03 8.05
N ARG A 38 -11.60 0.64 8.20
CA ARG A 38 -12.67 0.47 7.21
C ARG A 38 -12.30 1.10 5.89
N GLU A 39 -11.74 2.30 5.94
CA GLU A 39 -11.31 2.97 4.72
C GLU A 39 -10.19 2.23 4.03
N LEU A 40 -9.30 1.65 4.81
CA LEU A 40 -8.21 0.87 4.24
C LEU A 40 -8.76 -0.26 3.37
N GLU A 41 -9.73 -0.97 3.88
CA GLU A 41 -10.33 -2.06 3.13
C GLU A 41 -11.02 -1.55 1.87
N LEU A 42 -11.79 -0.49 2.01
CA LEU A 42 -12.50 0.06 0.86
C LEU A 42 -11.54 0.52 -0.22
N ARG A 43 -10.48 1.20 0.18
CA ARG A 43 -9.53 1.73 -0.80
C ARG A 43 -8.70 0.63 -1.44
N LEU A 44 -8.33 -0.37 -0.68
CA LEU A 44 -7.56 -1.49 -1.23
C LEU A 44 -8.40 -2.29 -2.21
N CYS A 45 -9.64 -2.59 -1.85
CA CYS A 45 -10.50 -3.34 -2.75
C CYS A 45 -10.79 -2.54 -4.01
N LYS A 46 -10.97 -1.24 -3.88
CA LYS A 46 -11.18 -0.40 -5.05
C LYS A 46 -9.95 -0.37 -5.94
N ALA A 47 -8.78 -0.28 -5.34
CA ALA A 47 -7.54 -0.30 -6.11
C ALA A 47 -7.39 -1.60 -6.88
N HIS A 48 -7.77 -2.71 -6.27
CA HIS A 48 -7.72 -3.99 -6.95
C HIS A 48 -8.67 -4.00 -8.14
N GLU A 49 -9.86 -3.44 -7.97
CA GLU A 49 -10.81 -3.35 -9.07
C GLU A 49 -10.30 -2.48 -10.20
N GLU A 50 -9.47 -1.50 -9.88
CA GLU A 50 -8.90 -0.61 -10.87
C GLU A 50 -7.71 -1.21 -11.60
N GLY A 51 -7.34 -2.42 -11.27
CA GLY A 51 -6.27 -3.11 -11.98
C GLY A 51 -4.93 -3.14 -11.28
N ARG A 52 -4.86 -2.64 -10.06
CA ARG A 52 -3.61 -2.74 -9.31
C ARG A 52 -3.42 -4.17 -8.85
N VAL A 53 -2.19 -4.65 -8.97
CA VAL A 53 -1.92 -6.07 -8.74
C VAL A 53 -1.08 -6.34 -7.52
N ALA A 54 -0.49 -5.32 -6.91
CA ALA A 54 0.44 -5.53 -5.81
C ALA A 54 0.21 -4.51 -4.71
N VAL A 55 0.50 -4.90 -3.48
CA VAL A 55 0.48 -4.00 -2.34
C VAL A 55 1.84 -4.06 -1.67
N ASN A 56 2.45 -2.90 -1.49
CA ASN A 56 3.68 -2.78 -0.73
C ASN A 56 3.36 -2.15 0.61
N ILE A 57 3.70 -2.84 1.67
CA ILE A 57 3.42 -2.36 3.02
C ILE A 57 4.74 -1.92 3.65
N ARG A 58 4.79 -0.66 4.00
CA ARG A 58 5.96 -0.09 4.65
C ARG A 58 5.62 0.12 6.12
N ALA A 59 6.25 -0.65 6.98
CA ALA A 59 5.97 -0.60 8.40
C ALA A 59 7.12 0.05 9.13
N ASP A 60 6.80 0.97 10.03
CA ASP A 60 7.81 1.55 10.90
C ASP A 60 8.36 0.45 11.79
N ARG A 61 9.62 0.57 12.09
CA ARG A 61 10.31 -0.41 12.91
C ARG A 61 9.66 -0.59 14.28
N SER A 62 9.10 0.49 14.79
CA SER A 62 8.45 0.50 16.10
C SER A 62 6.98 0.18 16.03
N SER A 63 6.44 -0.06 14.84
CA SER A 63 5.03 -0.35 14.71
C SER A 63 4.73 -1.73 15.28
N LYS A 64 3.48 -1.92 15.69
CA LYS A 64 3.07 -3.20 16.22
C LYS A 64 2.92 -4.20 15.10
N HIS A 65 3.38 -5.40 15.36
CA HIS A 65 3.27 -6.49 14.40
C HIS A 65 1.81 -6.73 13.99
N GLU A 66 0.93 -6.53 14.93
CA GLU A 66 -0.50 -6.70 14.74
C GLU A 66 -1.03 -5.79 13.62
N SER A 67 -0.54 -4.55 13.56
CA SER A 67 -0.96 -3.62 12.52
C SER A 67 -0.54 -4.11 11.15
N LEU A 68 0.66 -4.65 11.06
CA LEU A 68 1.17 -5.18 9.80
C LEU A 68 0.35 -6.37 9.33
N VAL A 69 0.08 -7.30 10.25
CA VAL A 69 -0.69 -8.49 9.92
C VAL A 69 -2.10 -8.11 9.47
N ASN A 70 -2.69 -7.13 10.15
CA ASN A 70 -4.03 -6.69 9.79
C ASN A 70 -4.07 -6.11 8.37
N ALA A 71 -3.08 -5.31 8.03
CA ALA A 71 -3.02 -4.73 6.69
C ALA A 71 -2.84 -5.81 5.62
N MET A 72 -2.00 -6.80 5.90
CA MET A 72 -1.82 -7.91 4.98
C MET A 72 -3.11 -8.69 4.78
N ASP A 73 -3.82 -8.91 5.87
CA ASP A 73 -5.07 -9.64 5.85
C ASP A 73 -6.12 -8.93 5.00
N VAL A 74 -6.21 -7.62 5.18
CA VAL A 74 -7.14 -6.81 4.40
C VAL A 74 -6.80 -6.88 2.91
N ALA A 75 -5.51 -6.78 2.59
CA ALA A 75 -5.09 -6.84 1.20
C ALA A 75 -5.45 -8.19 0.57
N LYS A 76 -5.26 -9.26 1.31
CA LYS A 76 -5.60 -10.59 0.81
C LYS A 76 -7.08 -10.74 0.59
N ARG A 77 -7.88 -10.19 1.48
CA ARG A 77 -9.34 -10.27 1.33
C ARG A 77 -9.82 -9.51 0.12
N CYS A 78 -9.10 -8.46 -0.27
CA CYS A 78 -9.45 -7.70 -1.46
C CYS A 78 -8.99 -8.36 -2.75
N GLY A 79 -8.20 -9.42 -2.66
CA GLY A 79 -7.80 -10.18 -3.83
C GLY A 79 -6.37 -9.98 -4.27
N PHE A 80 -5.60 -9.19 -3.53
CA PHE A 80 -4.20 -9.00 -3.89
C PHE A 80 -3.40 -10.26 -3.59
N GLU A 81 -2.61 -10.69 -4.57
CA GLU A 81 -1.77 -11.86 -4.40
C GLU A 81 -0.31 -11.49 -4.19
N ALA A 82 0.09 -10.35 -4.69
CA ALA A 82 1.47 -9.90 -4.55
C ALA A 82 1.58 -8.89 -3.41
N LEU A 83 2.20 -9.31 -2.31
CA LEU A 83 2.37 -8.46 -1.14
C LEU A 83 3.86 -8.32 -0.85
N GLY A 84 4.32 -7.08 -0.81
CA GLY A 84 5.69 -6.78 -0.43
C GLY A 84 5.71 -6.09 0.92
N ILE A 85 6.71 -6.42 1.71
CA ILE A 85 6.86 -5.80 3.03
C ILE A 85 8.19 -5.09 3.08
N LEU A 86 8.12 -3.80 3.40
CA LEU A 86 9.30 -2.96 3.53
C LEU A 86 9.37 -2.46 4.96
N HIS A 87 10.54 -2.56 5.55
CA HIS A 87 10.74 -2.01 6.89
C HIS A 87 11.44 -0.69 6.78
N ALA A 88 10.91 0.32 7.48
CA ALA A 88 11.54 1.61 7.50
C ALA A 88 12.87 1.51 8.23
N ARG A 89 13.87 2.12 7.65
CA ARG A 89 15.17 2.15 8.29
C ARG A 89 15.38 3.47 9.00
N GLN A 90 16.06 3.38 10.09
CA GLN A 90 16.40 4.57 10.87
C GLN A 90 17.73 5.11 10.47
#